data_04b42475b71788c24fa44616a6684217
#
_entry.id   04b42475b71788c24fa44616a6684217
#
_cell.length_a   1.000
_cell.length_b   1.000
_cell.length_c   1.000
_cell.angle_alpha   90.00
_cell.angle_beta   90.00
_cell.angle_gamma   90.00
#
_symmetry.space_group_name_H-M   'P 1'
#
loop_
_entity.id
_entity.type
_entity.pdbx_description
1 polymer ?
#
loop_
_entity_poly.entity_id
_entity_poly.type
_entity_poly.pdbx_seq_one_letter_code
_entity_poly.pdbx_strand_id
1 'polypeptide(L)'
;MPARPDAVAALPAAPGVYRFRDDGGRVLYVGRAGELRRRVSSYWGDLRNRRHLRRMMLRVAGIEALVCDSAHEAAWAERNLLERSLPPWNRIVGGLEVPVSIRLDASPEAPRLGLASAHRPAPGVRFFGPYLGARKVRLAVSGLERLYPLGHAGPTRTAGERELARLRGGRDTPVAQLASAVASVLDREPTAVADALAALTARRDAAAGTQAYEAAARLQEEIEAVEWVVAPQRVTAAGEEGDRDVTAWGDDVLVRLRIRNGRLRAWEQETCTRSVPGTRAPDGWVPFLRRNAELAARLAALPVS
;
A
#
# COMPACT_ATOMS: atom_id res chain seq x y z
N MET A 1 -28.69 -18.12 8.01
CA MET A 1 -27.25 -17.88 7.92
C MET A 1 -26.69 -18.06 9.31
N PRO A 2 -25.51 -18.67 9.49
CA PRO A 2 -24.89 -18.72 10.81
C PRO A 2 -24.70 -17.32 11.36
N ALA A 3 -24.77 -17.19 12.69
CA ALA A 3 -24.50 -15.94 13.36
C ALA A 3 -23.07 -15.46 13.00
N ARG A 4 -22.88 -14.14 13.02
CA ARG A 4 -21.56 -13.57 12.76
C ARG A 4 -20.64 -13.91 13.95
N PRO A 5 -19.49 -14.58 13.73
CA PRO A 5 -18.61 -14.98 14.83
C PRO A 5 -17.98 -13.79 15.57
N ASP A 6 -17.70 -13.96 16.85
CA ASP A 6 -16.99 -12.96 17.67
C ASP A 6 -15.60 -12.64 17.10
N ALA A 7 -14.94 -13.59 16.46
CA ALA A 7 -13.69 -13.39 15.73
C ALA A 7 -13.76 -12.26 14.69
N VAL A 8 -14.92 -12.05 14.04
CA VAL A 8 -15.12 -10.94 13.09
C VAL A 8 -15.23 -9.61 13.81
N ALA A 9 -15.85 -9.58 14.99
CA ALA A 9 -15.95 -8.36 15.80
C ALA A 9 -14.58 -7.94 16.37
N ALA A 10 -13.69 -8.91 16.63
CA ALA A 10 -12.35 -8.67 17.11
C ALA A 10 -11.40 -8.05 16.06
N LEU A 11 -11.75 -8.11 14.77
CA LEU A 11 -10.95 -7.49 13.72
C LEU A 11 -10.97 -5.96 13.81
N PRO A 12 -9.84 -5.28 13.59
CA PRO A 12 -9.78 -3.83 13.60
C PRO A 12 -10.40 -3.21 12.33
N ALA A 13 -10.82 -1.93 12.43
CA ALA A 13 -11.17 -1.08 11.30
C ALA A 13 -9.88 -0.49 10.68
N ALA A 14 -9.03 -1.34 10.13
CA ALA A 14 -7.72 -0.99 9.59
C ALA A 14 -7.44 -1.77 8.29
N PRO A 15 -6.53 -1.27 7.42
CA PRO A 15 -6.12 -2.02 6.25
C PRO A 15 -5.35 -3.29 6.62
N GLY A 16 -5.48 -4.33 5.79
CA GLY A 16 -4.75 -5.57 6.04
C GLY A 16 -5.11 -6.71 5.09
N VAL A 17 -4.42 -7.83 5.33
CA VAL A 17 -4.66 -9.11 4.66
C VAL A 17 -5.29 -10.05 5.66
N TYR A 18 -6.22 -10.86 5.20
CA TYR A 18 -6.84 -11.94 5.98
C TYR A 18 -6.82 -13.24 5.21
N ARG A 19 -6.86 -14.33 5.94
CA ARG A 19 -7.02 -15.68 5.38
C ARG A 19 -8.00 -16.49 6.20
N PHE A 20 -8.78 -17.31 5.46
CA PHE A 20 -9.69 -18.29 6.05
C PHE A 20 -9.02 -19.65 6.06
N ARG A 21 -9.18 -20.38 7.15
CA ARG A 21 -8.70 -21.75 7.30
C ARG A 21 -9.86 -22.71 7.56
N ASP A 22 -9.69 -23.95 7.13
CA ASP A 22 -10.57 -25.05 7.55
C ASP A 22 -10.12 -25.64 8.90
N ASP A 23 -10.87 -26.62 9.38
CA ASP A 23 -10.63 -27.36 10.63
C ASP A 23 -9.29 -28.13 10.64
N GLY A 24 -8.80 -28.52 9.48
CA GLY A 24 -7.48 -29.10 9.30
C GLY A 24 -6.34 -28.05 9.22
N GLY A 25 -6.64 -26.77 9.41
CA GLY A 25 -5.65 -25.69 9.34
C GLY A 25 -5.23 -25.30 7.92
N ARG A 26 -5.84 -25.85 6.88
CA ARG A 26 -5.53 -25.53 5.49
C ARG A 26 -6.08 -24.14 5.14
N VAL A 27 -5.29 -23.33 4.47
CA VAL A 27 -5.73 -22.03 3.95
C VAL A 27 -6.71 -22.24 2.80
N LEU A 28 -7.93 -21.77 2.96
CA LEU A 28 -8.99 -21.81 1.96
C LEU A 28 -8.96 -20.63 1.02
N TYR A 29 -8.69 -19.44 1.57
CA TYR A 29 -8.75 -18.16 0.86
C TYR A 29 -7.82 -17.15 1.48
N VAL A 30 -7.22 -16.29 0.66
CA VAL A 30 -6.49 -15.10 1.05
C VAL A 30 -7.18 -13.89 0.40
N GLY A 31 -7.37 -12.82 1.16
CA GLY A 31 -7.93 -11.58 0.64
C GLY A 31 -7.40 -10.37 1.37
N ARG A 32 -7.55 -9.20 0.75
CA ARG A 32 -7.18 -7.90 1.31
C ARG A 32 -8.39 -7.04 1.63
N ALA A 33 -8.19 -6.07 2.49
CA ALA A 33 -9.19 -5.07 2.85
C ALA A 33 -8.54 -3.71 3.10
N GLY A 34 -9.24 -2.63 2.73
CA GLY A 34 -8.96 -1.29 3.28
C GLY A 34 -9.45 -1.15 4.71
N GLU A 35 -10.45 -1.96 5.11
CA GLU A 35 -10.97 -2.09 6.46
C GLU A 35 -11.32 -3.58 6.71
N LEU A 36 -10.50 -4.25 7.52
CA LEU A 36 -10.60 -5.69 7.78
C LEU A 36 -11.98 -6.09 8.32
N ARG A 37 -12.45 -5.43 9.38
CA ARG A 37 -13.73 -5.76 10.03
C ARG A 37 -14.89 -5.71 9.05
N ARG A 38 -15.03 -4.61 8.30
CA ARG A 38 -16.11 -4.43 7.33
C ARG A 38 -16.04 -5.47 6.21
N ARG A 39 -14.85 -5.69 5.67
CA ARG A 39 -14.64 -6.64 4.57
C ARG A 39 -14.94 -8.06 4.98
N VAL A 40 -14.37 -8.51 6.10
CA VAL A 40 -14.56 -9.87 6.59
C VAL A 40 -16.02 -10.09 7.02
N SER A 41 -16.65 -9.12 7.68
CA SER A 41 -18.10 -9.17 8.01
C SER A 41 -18.96 -9.42 6.79
N SER A 42 -18.61 -8.90 5.62
CA SER A 42 -19.42 -9.06 4.40
C SER A 42 -19.58 -10.50 3.92
N TYR A 43 -18.76 -11.43 4.40
CA TYR A 43 -18.89 -12.87 4.09
C TYR A 43 -20.02 -13.56 4.86
N TRP A 44 -20.47 -12.98 5.98
CA TRP A 44 -21.65 -13.42 6.75
C TRP A 44 -22.92 -12.69 6.36
N GLY A 45 -22.85 -11.77 5.39
CA GLY A 45 -23.99 -11.07 4.79
C GLY A 45 -24.56 -11.82 3.58
N ASP A 46 -25.30 -11.10 2.74
CA ASP A 46 -25.89 -11.66 1.53
C ASP A 46 -24.85 -12.03 0.46
N LEU A 47 -24.66 -13.31 0.23
CA LEU A 47 -23.76 -13.87 -0.77
C LEU A 47 -24.48 -14.37 -2.04
N ARG A 48 -25.71 -13.93 -2.32
CA ARG A 48 -26.48 -14.38 -3.50
C ARG A 48 -25.70 -14.23 -4.80
N ASN A 49 -24.99 -13.12 -4.95
CA ASN A 49 -24.16 -12.84 -6.14
C ASN A 49 -22.77 -13.49 -6.10
N ARG A 50 -22.43 -14.22 -5.03
CA ARG A 50 -21.13 -14.87 -4.80
C ARG A 50 -21.28 -16.30 -4.33
N ARG A 51 -22.08 -17.11 -5.05
CA ARG A 51 -22.42 -18.49 -4.67
C ARG A 51 -21.22 -19.38 -4.37
N HIS A 52 -20.10 -19.20 -5.06
CA HIS A 52 -18.87 -19.96 -4.81
C HIS A 52 -18.33 -19.68 -3.39
N LEU A 53 -18.38 -18.43 -2.92
CA LEU A 53 -17.92 -18.08 -1.57
C LEU A 53 -18.82 -18.67 -0.48
N ARG A 54 -20.12 -18.86 -0.76
CA ARG A 54 -21.03 -19.48 0.20
C ARG A 54 -20.61 -20.93 0.54
N ARG A 55 -20.12 -21.70 -0.44
CA ARG A 55 -19.61 -23.06 -0.19
C ARG A 55 -18.31 -23.04 0.61
N MET A 56 -17.46 -22.04 0.37
CA MET A 56 -16.26 -21.84 1.17
C MET A 56 -16.59 -21.57 2.63
N MET A 57 -17.55 -20.66 2.88
CA MET A 57 -17.92 -20.24 4.24
C MET A 57 -18.41 -21.39 5.11
N LEU A 58 -18.97 -22.46 4.53
CA LEU A 58 -19.37 -23.68 5.26
C LEU A 58 -18.17 -24.50 5.77
N ARG A 59 -16.96 -24.19 5.30
CA ARG A 59 -15.72 -24.90 5.68
C ARG A 59 -14.78 -24.02 6.51
N VAL A 60 -15.13 -22.76 6.72
CA VAL A 60 -14.29 -21.84 7.48
C VAL A 60 -14.39 -22.17 8.97
N ALA A 61 -13.28 -22.59 9.56
CA ALA A 61 -13.11 -22.86 10.98
C ALA A 61 -12.18 -21.86 11.68
N GLY A 62 -11.38 -21.08 10.93
CA GLY A 62 -10.45 -20.11 11.48
C GLY A 62 -10.33 -18.86 10.62
N ILE A 63 -10.08 -17.74 11.28
CA ILE A 63 -9.76 -16.44 10.65
C ILE A 63 -8.40 -16.00 11.16
N GLU A 64 -7.50 -15.67 10.26
CA GLU A 64 -6.25 -15.00 10.59
C GLU A 64 -6.19 -13.67 9.86
N ALA A 65 -5.58 -12.67 10.46
CA ALA A 65 -5.42 -11.34 9.88
C ALA A 65 -4.04 -10.76 10.17
N LEU A 66 -3.52 -10.02 9.19
CA LEU A 66 -2.31 -9.23 9.29
C LEU A 66 -2.69 -7.77 9.02
N VAL A 67 -2.63 -6.92 10.03
CA VAL A 67 -2.87 -5.48 9.91
C VAL A 67 -1.68 -4.85 9.23
N CYS A 68 -1.94 -4.15 8.14
CA CYS A 68 -0.96 -3.39 7.37
C CYS A 68 -0.98 -1.91 7.74
N ASP A 69 0.09 -1.20 7.44
CA ASP A 69 0.17 0.25 7.70
C ASP A 69 -0.57 1.06 6.62
N SER A 70 -0.87 0.43 5.47
CA SER A 70 -1.65 1.05 4.39
C SER A 70 -2.45 0.01 3.58
N ALA A 71 -3.47 0.50 2.85
CA ALA A 71 -4.21 -0.33 1.90
C ALA A 71 -3.32 -0.81 0.73
N HIS A 72 -2.29 -0.04 0.39
CA HIS A 72 -1.30 -0.42 -0.61
C HIS A 72 -0.40 -1.55 -0.12
N GLU A 73 0.05 -1.49 1.13
CA GLU A 73 0.79 -2.58 1.76
C GLU A 73 -0.04 -3.87 1.81
N ALA A 74 -1.32 -3.76 2.17
CA ALA A 74 -2.24 -4.89 2.15
C ALA A 74 -2.38 -5.52 0.75
N ALA A 75 -2.40 -4.71 -0.31
CA ALA A 75 -2.45 -5.19 -1.69
C ALA A 75 -1.19 -5.97 -2.07
N TRP A 76 -0.03 -5.48 -1.67
CA TRP A 76 1.23 -6.18 -1.90
C TRP A 76 1.35 -7.47 -1.09
N ALA A 77 0.95 -7.45 0.18
CA ALA A 77 0.97 -8.64 1.03
C ALA A 77 0.08 -9.75 0.44
N GLU A 78 -1.15 -9.42 0.04
CA GLU A 78 -2.04 -10.37 -0.67
C GLU A 78 -1.38 -10.92 -1.93
N ARG A 79 -0.88 -10.04 -2.81
CA ARG A 79 -0.24 -10.45 -4.07
C ARG A 79 0.92 -11.41 -3.84
N ASN A 80 1.84 -11.06 -2.95
CA ASN A 80 3.01 -11.85 -2.65
C ASN A 80 2.66 -13.25 -2.10
N LEU A 81 1.63 -13.33 -1.26
CA LEU A 81 1.12 -14.60 -0.74
C LEU A 81 0.49 -15.45 -1.85
N LEU A 82 -0.31 -14.83 -2.74
CA LEU A 82 -0.97 -15.51 -3.86
C LEU A 82 -0.01 -15.93 -4.97
N GLU A 83 1.12 -15.23 -5.16
CA GLU A 83 2.18 -15.66 -6.10
C GLU A 83 2.84 -16.96 -5.65
N ARG A 84 2.90 -17.21 -4.36
CA ARG A 84 3.56 -18.39 -3.79
C ARG A 84 2.64 -19.59 -3.59
N SER A 85 1.41 -19.32 -3.22
CA SER A 85 0.42 -20.38 -2.95
C SER A 85 -0.96 -19.87 -3.35
N LEU A 86 -1.60 -20.55 -4.29
CA LEU A 86 -2.97 -20.25 -4.70
C LEU A 86 -3.94 -21.12 -3.91
N PRO A 87 -4.59 -20.58 -2.86
CA PRO A 87 -5.62 -21.31 -2.13
C PRO A 87 -6.80 -21.71 -3.04
N PRO A 88 -7.53 -22.78 -2.72
CA PRO A 88 -8.54 -23.36 -3.63
C PRO A 88 -9.68 -22.42 -3.99
N TRP A 89 -9.92 -21.38 -3.22
CA TRP A 89 -10.98 -20.41 -3.48
C TRP A 89 -10.48 -19.07 -4.06
N ASN A 90 -9.16 -18.91 -4.22
CA ASN A 90 -8.59 -17.84 -5.02
C ASN A 90 -8.52 -18.30 -6.49
N ARG A 91 -8.69 -17.35 -7.44
CA ARG A 91 -8.78 -17.67 -8.86
C ARG A 91 -7.54 -17.32 -9.65
N ILE A 92 -6.74 -16.40 -9.17
CA ILE A 92 -5.66 -15.77 -9.96
C ILE A 92 -4.41 -15.70 -9.12
N VAL A 93 -3.34 -16.27 -9.67
CA VAL A 93 -1.99 -16.18 -9.08
C VAL A 93 -1.52 -14.72 -9.14
N GLY A 94 -1.07 -14.19 -8.01
CA GLY A 94 -0.52 -12.83 -7.92
C GLY A 94 -1.52 -11.68 -8.15
N GLY A 95 -2.83 -11.97 -8.39
CA GLY A 95 -3.85 -10.95 -8.64
C GLY A 95 -3.81 -10.35 -10.05
N LEU A 96 -4.73 -9.44 -10.33
CA LEU A 96 -4.95 -8.85 -11.67
C LEU A 96 -4.11 -7.59 -11.94
N GLU A 97 -3.55 -6.96 -10.91
CA GLU A 97 -2.92 -5.65 -11.04
C GLU A 97 -1.47 -5.78 -11.49
N VAL A 98 -1.10 -5.03 -12.53
CA VAL A 98 0.29 -4.96 -13.01
C VAL A 98 1.05 -3.93 -12.15
N PRO A 99 2.23 -4.29 -11.59
CA PRO A 99 3.07 -3.35 -10.88
C PRO A 99 3.57 -2.22 -11.79
N VAL A 100 3.55 -1.00 -11.28
CA VAL A 100 4.12 0.18 -11.93
C VAL A 100 5.01 0.92 -10.95
N SER A 101 5.98 1.66 -11.45
CA SER A 101 6.84 2.54 -10.66
C SER A 101 6.71 3.98 -11.12
N ILE A 102 7.04 4.92 -10.23
CA ILE A 102 7.27 6.31 -10.61
C ILE A 102 8.73 6.44 -11.03
N ARG A 103 8.96 6.93 -12.23
CA ARG A 103 10.28 7.27 -12.75
C ARG A 103 10.48 8.77 -12.63
N LEU A 104 11.48 9.17 -11.87
CA LEU A 104 11.99 10.54 -11.80
C LEU A 104 13.26 10.60 -12.65
N ASP A 105 13.23 11.40 -13.69
CA ASP A 105 14.36 11.70 -14.55
C ASP A 105 14.79 13.16 -14.27
N ALA A 106 15.95 13.33 -13.70
CA ALA A 106 16.53 14.64 -13.40
C ALA A 106 17.57 15.06 -14.43
N SER A 107 17.62 14.41 -15.62
CA SER A 107 18.52 14.81 -16.68
C SER A 107 18.23 16.25 -17.12
N PRO A 108 19.25 17.09 -17.34
CA PRO A 108 19.04 18.48 -17.73
C PRO A 108 18.31 18.62 -19.07
N GLU A 109 18.52 17.68 -19.98
CA GLU A 109 18.00 17.71 -21.36
C GLU A 109 16.51 17.42 -21.43
N ALA A 110 16.03 16.44 -20.65
CA ALA A 110 14.66 15.98 -20.70
C ALA A 110 14.13 15.58 -19.32
N PRO A 111 14.09 16.51 -18.35
CA PRO A 111 13.61 16.22 -17.01
C PRO A 111 12.15 15.80 -17.05
N ARG A 112 11.82 14.74 -16.31
CA ARG A 112 10.47 14.17 -16.37
C ARG A 112 10.10 13.39 -15.11
N LEU A 113 8.86 13.53 -14.69
CA LEU A 113 8.21 12.62 -13.75
C LEU A 113 7.15 11.80 -14.51
N GLY A 114 7.12 10.49 -14.33
CA GLY A 114 6.17 9.67 -15.05
C GLY A 114 6.07 8.24 -14.54
N LEU A 115 5.21 7.43 -15.18
CA LEU A 115 5.09 6.01 -14.89
C LEU A 115 6.11 5.19 -15.69
N ALA A 116 6.60 4.11 -15.06
CA ALA A 116 7.42 3.11 -15.71
C ALA A 116 6.94 1.70 -15.32
N SER A 117 6.89 0.81 -16.32
CA SER A 117 6.64 -0.63 -16.10
C SER A 117 7.92 -1.44 -16.04
N ALA A 118 9.03 -0.88 -16.47
CA ALA A 118 10.36 -1.49 -16.43
C ALA A 118 11.38 -0.51 -15.84
N HIS A 119 12.30 -1.05 -15.05
CA HIS A 119 13.41 -0.28 -14.50
C HIS A 119 14.59 -0.35 -15.46
N ARG A 120 14.90 0.76 -16.10
CA ARG A 120 16.13 0.94 -16.92
C ARG A 120 16.99 1.97 -16.21
N PRO A 121 18.02 1.53 -15.46
CA PRO A 121 18.94 2.43 -14.79
C PRO A 121 19.63 3.36 -15.79
N ALA A 122 19.69 4.64 -15.47
CA ALA A 122 20.44 5.63 -16.22
C ALA A 122 20.90 6.73 -15.25
N PRO A 123 21.99 7.48 -15.56
CA PRO A 123 22.41 8.60 -14.74
C PRO A 123 21.27 9.62 -14.56
N GLY A 124 21.07 10.09 -13.33
CA GLY A 124 20.00 11.04 -13.00
C GLY A 124 18.59 10.45 -12.97
N VAL A 125 18.41 9.14 -13.16
CA VAL A 125 17.11 8.48 -13.10
C VAL A 125 16.96 7.70 -11.79
N ARG A 126 15.84 7.97 -11.09
CA ARG A 126 15.42 7.23 -9.90
C ARG A 126 14.06 6.57 -10.13
N PHE A 127 13.83 5.45 -9.47
CA PHE A 127 12.57 4.73 -9.48
C PHE A 127 12.02 4.61 -8.07
N PHE A 128 10.72 4.85 -7.91
CA PHE A 128 10.00 4.73 -6.64
C PHE A 128 8.86 3.74 -6.79
N GLY A 129 8.59 2.98 -5.77
CA GLY A 129 7.60 1.91 -5.80
C GLY A 129 8.27 0.55 -5.60
N PRO A 130 7.75 -0.55 -6.15
CA PRO A 130 6.63 -0.65 -7.09
C PRO A 130 5.25 -0.41 -6.44
N TYR A 131 4.26 -0.01 -7.25
CA TYR A 131 2.90 0.26 -6.83
C TYR A 131 1.89 -0.63 -7.56
N LEU A 132 0.84 -1.07 -6.88
CA LEU A 132 -0.31 -1.75 -7.46
C LEU A 132 -1.47 -0.74 -7.58
N GLY A 133 -1.70 -0.19 -8.78
CA GLY A 133 -2.73 0.82 -8.99
C GLY A 133 -2.27 1.95 -9.91
N ALA A 134 -2.08 1.66 -11.19
CA ALA A 134 -1.59 2.62 -12.19
C ALA A 134 -2.42 3.92 -12.27
N ARG A 135 -3.75 3.88 -12.01
CA ARG A 135 -4.58 5.08 -11.98
C ARG A 135 -4.17 6.01 -10.84
N LYS A 136 -4.00 5.48 -9.62
CA LYS A 136 -3.56 6.27 -8.47
C LYS A 136 -2.16 6.85 -8.68
N VAL A 137 -1.24 6.05 -9.23
CA VAL A 137 0.11 6.55 -9.55
C VAL A 137 0.07 7.69 -10.56
N ARG A 138 -0.78 7.63 -11.60
CA ARG A 138 -0.94 8.75 -12.56
C ARG A 138 -1.47 10.01 -11.88
N LEU A 139 -2.43 9.88 -10.98
CA LEU A 139 -2.98 11.01 -10.23
C LEU A 139 -1.93 11.61 -9.28
N ALA A 140 -1.14 10.79 -8.58
CA ALA A 140 -0.04 11.25 -7.73
C ALA A 140 1.02 12.00 -8.56
N VAL A 141 1.43 11.45 -9.70
CA VAL A 141 2.34 12.14 -10.65
C VAL A 141 1.74 13.46 -11.11
N SER A 142 0.44 13.51 -11.46
CA SER A 142 -0.25 14.75 -11.83
C SER A 142 -0.21 15.79 -10.72
N GLY A 143 -0.48 15.39 -9.47
CA GLY A 143 -0.43 16.29 -8.31
C GLY A 143 0.98 16.82 -8.04
N LEU A 144 1.99 15.94 -8.10
CA LEU A 144 3.39 16.35 -7.92
C LEU A 144 3.89 17.28 -9.04
N GLU A 145 3.57 16.99 -10.31
CA GLU A 145 3.89 17.86 -11.46
C GLU A 145 3.21 19.24 -11.35
N ARG A 146 2.07 19.32 -10.68
CA ARG A 146 1.36 20.57 -10.43
C ARG A 146 2.10 21.46 -9.42
N LEU A 147 2.81 20.86 -8.47
CA LEU A 147 3.64 21.57 -7.48
C LEU A 147 5.05 21.80 -8.01
N TYR A 148 5.60 20.80 -8.65
CA TYR A 148 6.98 20.73 -9.12
C TYR A 148 6.98 20.44 -10.63
N PRO A 149 6.81 21.46 -11.47
CA PRO A 149 6.59 21.29 -12.91
C PRO A 149 7.88 20.86 -13.64
N LEU A 150 8.39 19.68 -13.32
CA LEU A 150 9.67 19.15 -13.79
C LEU A 150 9.69 19.00 -15.33
N GLY A 151 8.61 18.46 -15.91
CA GLY A 151 8.48 18.33 -17.36
C GLY A 151 8.50 19.67 -18.11
N HIS A 152 8.38 20.77 -17.36
CA HIS A 152 8.46 22.13 -17.91
C HIS A 152 9.78 22.86 -17.54
N ALA A 153 10.78 22.20 -16.98
CA ALA A 153 12.02 22.83 -16.47
C ALA A 153 13.27 22.68 -17.37
N GLY A 154 13.21 21.93 -18.50
CA GLY A 154 14.36 21.68 -19.37
C GLY A 154 14.74 22.83 -20.32
N PRO A 155 15.98 22.87 -20.86
CA PRO A 155 16.50 23.92 -21.74
C PRO A 155 15.90 23.89 -23.15
N THR A 156 15.33 22.76 -23.59
CA THR A 156 14.79 22.54 -24.94
C THR A 156 13.41 23.15 -25.18
N ARG A 157 12.97 24.07 -24.33
CA ARG A 157 11.63 24.68 -24.42
C ARG A 157 11.49 25.65 -25.56
N THR A 158 10.37 25.50 -26.27
CA THR A 158 9.86 26.55 -27.14
C THR A 158 9.45 27.79 -26.34
N ALA A 159 9.35 28.94 -27.01
CA ALA A 159 8.89 30.18 -26.36
C ALA A 159 7.49 30.02 -25.73
N GLY A 160 6.59 29.27 -26.40
CA GLY A 160 5.24 28.99 -25.91
C GLY A 160 5.22 28.10 -24.65
N GLU A 161 6.10 27.10 -24.55
CA GLU A 161 6.24 26.27 -23.35
C GLU A 161 6.80 27.05 -22.17
N ARG A 162 7.68 27.98 -22.41
CA ARG A 162 8.19 28.91 -21.37
C ARG A 162 7.09 29.81 -20.82
N GLU A 163 6.25 30.35 -21.71
CA GLU A 163 5.12 31.17 -21.31
C GLU A 163 4.06 30.35 -20.54
N LEU A 164 3.76 29.14 -21.00
CA LEU A 164 2.85 28.23 -20.31
C LEU A 164 3.39 27.84 -18.91
N ALA A 165 4.68 27.66 -18.78
CA ALA A 165 5.32 27.39 -17.49
C ALA A 165 5.19 28.56 -16.53
N ARG A 166 5.35 29.80 -17.02
CA ARG A 166 5.13 31.04 -16.22
C ARG A 166 3.69 31.16 -15.74
N LEU A 167 2.73 30.93 -16.64
CA LEU A 167 1.29 30.96 -16.33
C LEU A 167 0.89 29.90 -15.28
N ARG A 168 1.60 28.78 -15.23
CA ARG A 168 1.42 27.72 -14.22
C ARG A 168 2.19 27.97 -12.91
N GLY A 169 2.77 29.17 -12.73
CA GLY A 169 3.54 29.53 -11.55
C GLY A 169 4.95 28.92 -11.53
N GLY A 170 5.42 28.40 -12.66
CA GLY A 170 6.80 27.96 -12.85
C GLY A 170 7.74 29.17 -12.82
N ARG A 171 8.36 29.41 -11.67
CA ARG A 171 9.54 30.27 -11.56
C ARG A 171 10.70 29.57 -12.28
N ASP A 172 11.76 30.30 -12.62
CA ASP A 172 13.01 29.73 -13.18
C ASP A 172 13.74 28.86 -12.13
N THR A 173 13.03 27.85 -11.60
CA THR A 173 13.57 26.96 -10.58
C THR A 173 14.44 25.91 -11.28
N PRO A 174 15.69 25.71 -10.84
CA PRO A 174 16.59 24.72 -11.43
C PRO A 174 16.00 23.32 -11.39
N VAL A 175 16.21 22.55 -12.46
CA VAL A 175 15.78 21.13 -12.58
C VAL A 175 16.19 20.32 -11.34
N ALA A 176 17.44 20.50 -10.90
CA ALA A 176 17.97 19.78 -9.74
C ALA A 176 17.17 20.07 -8.45
N GLN A 177 16.72 21.30 -8.25
CA GLN A 177 15.93 21.68 -7.07
C GLN A 177 14.52 21.07 -7.14
N LEU A 178 13.86 21.10 -8.31
CA LEU A 178 12.56 20.47 -8.50
C LEU A 178 12.64 18.95 -8.32
N ALA A 179 13.66 18.33 -8.92
CA ALA A 179 13.87 16.88 -8.81
C ALA A 179 14.17 16.47 -7.36
N SER A 180 14.96 17.26 -6.62
CA SER A 180 15.21 17.01 -5.20
C SER A 180 13.93 17.11 -4.38
N ALA A 181 13.09 18.13 -4.60
CA ALA A 181 11.83 18.28 -3.89
C ALA A 181 10.88 17.12 -4.15
N VAL A 182 10.73 16.67 -5.42
CA VAL A 182 9.94 15.48 -5.77
C VAL A 182 10.52 14.25 -5.10
N ALA A 183 11.84 14.08 -5.11
CA ALA A 183 12.50 12.94 -4.49
C ALA A 183 12.23 12.89 -2.98
N SER A 184 12.35 13.99 -2.25
CA SER A 184 12.07 14.07 -0.81
C SER A 184 10.63 13.65 -0.48
N VAL A 185 9.64 14.06 -1.28
CA VAL A 185 8.25 13.60 -1.11
C VAL A 185 8.13 12.10 -1.32
N LEU A 186 8.72 11.57 -2.40
CA LEU A 186 8.64 10.14 -2.74
C LEU A 186 9.49 9.25 -1.82
N ASP A 187 10.54 9.80 -1.21
CA ASP A 187 11.33 9.19 -0.12
C ASP A 187 10.60 9.24 1.23
N ARG A 188 9.42 9.85 1.25
CA ARG A 188 8.56 9.97 2.45
C ARG A 188 9.16 10.82 3.57
N GLU A 189 9.92 11.84 3.26
CA GLU A 189 10.40 12.79 4.25
C GLU A 189 9.22 13.55 4.86
N PRO A 190 9.02 13.49 6.19
CA PRO A 190 7.77 13.97 6.81
C PRO A 190 7.44 15.42 6.48
N THR A 191 8.43 16.31 6.51
CA THR A 191 8.26 17.74 6.20
C THR A 191 7.88 17.93 4.73
N ALA A 192 8.61 17.30 3.79
CA ALA A 192 8.34 17.40 2.37
C ALA A 192 6.95 16.89 1.99
N VAL A 193 6.51 15.79 2.61
CA VAL A 193 5.16 15.24 2.42
C VAL A 193 4.10 16.20 2.96
N ALA A 194 4.28 16.73 4.17
CA ALA A 194 3.34 17.66 4.78
C ALA A 194 3.19 18.93 3.94
N ASP A 195 4.30 19.51 3.48
CA ASP A 195 4.33 20.73 2.65
C ASP A 195 3.64 20.50 1.30
N ALA A 196 3.89 19.36 0.65
CA ALA A 196 3.27 19.03 -0.62
C ALA A 196 1.74 18.86 -0.48
N LEU A 197 1.28 18.14 0.54
CA LEU A 197 -0.14 17.95 0.82
C LEU A 197 -0.83 19.28 1.19
N ALA A 198 -0.19 20.11 2.01
CA ALA A 198 -0.70 21.43 2.34
C ALA A 198 -0.84 22.33 1.11
N ALA A 199 0.15 22.32 0.21
CA ALA A 199 0.13 23.10 -1.01
C ALA A 199 -0.98 22.64 -1.99
N LEU A 200 -1.20 21.33 -2.14
CA LEU A 200 -2.31 20.79 -2.94
C LEU A 200 -3.67 21.12 -2.32
N THR A 201 -3.78 21.01 -0.99
CA THR A 201 -4.99 21.36 -0.24
C THR A 201 -5.36 22.83 -0.43
N ALA A 202 -4.38 23.73 -0.30
CA ALA A 202 -4.62 25.17 -0.53
C ALA A 202 -5.12 25.46 -1.96
N ARG A 203 -4.59 24.77 -2.97
CA ARG A 203 -5.07 24.89 -4.36
C ARG A 203 -6.48 24.35 -4.53
N ARG A 204 -6.83 23.23 -3.89
CA ARG A 204 -8.18 22.69 -3.88
C ARG A 204 -9.17 23.67 -3.27
N ASP A 205 -8.83 24.26 -2.13
CA ASP A 205 -9.69 25.19 -1.41
C ASP A 205 -9.89 26.49 -2.18
N ALA A 206 -8.83 26.98 -2.83
CA ALA A 206 -8.94 28.14 -3.73
C ALA A 206 -9.86 27.85 -4.95
N ALA A 207 -9.76 26.65 -5.55
CA ALA A 207 -10.67 26.24 -6.63
C ALA A 207 -12.12 26.14 -6.14
N ALA A 208 -12.35 25.57 -4.97
CA ALA A 208 -13.67 25.50 -4.37
C ALA A 208 -14.25 26.91 -4.06
N GLY A 209 -13.41 27.82 -3.54
CA GLY A 209 -13.80 29.19 -3.26
C GLY A 209 -14.20 30.00 -4.50
N THR A 210 -13.68 29.65 -5.67
CA THR A 210 -14.09 30.22 -6.96
C THR A 210 -15.17 29.37 -7.66
N GLN A 211 -15.80 28.44 -6.98
CA GLN A 211 -16.83 27.53 -7.49
C GLN A 211 -16.37 26.64 -8.67
N ALA A 212 -15.08 26.48 -8.86
CA ALA A 212 -14.50 25.55 -9.83
C ALA A 212 -14.52 24.11 -9.29
N TYR A 213 -15.70 23.55 -9.03
CA TYR A 213 -15.89 22.28 -8.32
C TYR A 213 -15.25 21.08 -8.98
N GLU A 214 -15.24 21.03 -10.33
CA GLU A 214 -14.56 19.94 -11.05
C GLU A 214 -13.03 19.97 -10.83
N ALA A 215 -12.45 21.18 -10.82
CA ALA A 215 -11.02 21.35 -10.53
C ALA A 215 -10.72 20.98 -9.07
N ALA A 216 -11.57 21.39 -8.13
CA ALA A 216 -11.43 21.02 -6.72
C ALA A 216 -11.55 19.51 -6.50
N ALA A 217 -12.50 18.84 -7.15
CA ALA A 217 -12.67 17.39 -7.08
C ALA A 217 -11.44 16.65 -7.63
N ARG A 218 -10.89 17.11 -8.76
CA ARG A 218 -9.67 16.54 -9.33
C ARG A 218 -8.46 16.71 -8.40
N LEU A 219 -8.31 17.89 -7.78
CA LEU A 219 -7.26 18.14 -6.80
C LEU A 219 -7.42 17.24 -5.57
N GLN A 220 -8.64 16.97 -5.12
CA GLN A 220 -8.90 16.01 -4.06
C GLN A 220 -8.46 14.59 -4.43
N GLU A 221 -8.75 14.13 -5.65
CA GLU A 221 -8.24 12.83 -6.14
C GLU A 221 -6.69 12.80 -6.20
N GLU A 222 -6.04 13.90 -6.58
CA GLU A 222 -4.58 14.02 -6.62
C GLU A 222 -3.98 13.98 -5.21
N ILE A 223 -4.59 14.67 -4.23
CA ILE A 223 -4.19 14.63 -2.79
C ILE A 223 -4.24 13.18 -2.28
N GLU A 224 -5.39 12.51 -2.42
CA GLU A 224 -5.58 11.12 -1.99
C GLU A 224 -4.60 10.15 -2.66
N ALA A 225 -4.22 10.45 -3.91
CA ALA A 225 -3.26 9.65 -4.65
C ALA A 225 -1.82 9.88 -4.15
N VAL A 226 -1.43 11.10 -3.80
CA VAL A 226 -0.13 11.40 -3.19
C VAL A 226 -0.04 10.75 -1.81
N GLU A 227 -1.05 10.91 -0.96
CA GLU A 227 -1.13 10.24 0.35
C GLU A 227 -0.95 8.73 0.21
N TRP A 228 -1.61 8.12 -0.79
CA TRP A 228 -1.53 6.69 -1.04
C TRP A 228 -0.12 6.24 -1.51
N VAL A 229 0.56 7.04 -2.33
CA VAL A 229 1.93 6.72 -2.82
C VAL A 229 2.96 6.83 -1.70
N VAL A 230 2.82 7.82 -0.82
CA VAL A 230 3.76 8.04 0.29
C VAL A 230 3.40 7.24 1.55
N ALA A 231 2.27 6.53 1.55
CA ALA A 231 1.84 5.73 2.69
C ALA A 231 2.92 4.71 3.12
N PRO A 232 3.08 4.44 4.42
CA PRO A 232 4.08 3.51 4.93
C PRO A 232 3.92 2.10 4.35
N GLN A 233 5.03 1.42 4.14
CA GLN A 233 5.09 0.04 3.67
C GLN A 233 6.24 -0.68 4.38
N ARG A 234 5.96 -1.82 5.02
CA ARG A 234 6.95 -2.65 5.72
C ARG A 234 7.14 -4.01 5.08
N VAL A 235 6.03 -4.68 4.75
CA VAL A 235 6.06 -6.04 4.19
C VAL A 235 6.35 -6.07 2.69
N THR A 236 6.49 -4.90 2.07
CA THR A 236 6.97 -4.71 0.71
C THR A 236 7.73 -3.41 0.63
N ALA A 237 9.05 -3.50 0.52
CA ALA A 237 9.93 -2.37 0.25
C ALA A 237 10.59 -2.60 -1.12
N ALA A 238 10.69 -1.56 -1.93
CA ALA A 238 11.56 -1.55 -3.09
C ALA A 238 12.94 -1.06 -2.62
N GLY A 239 13.95 -1.87 -2.75
CA GLY A 239 15.32 -1.50 -2.38
C GLY A 239 16.13 -2.70 -1.89
N GLU A 240 17.39 -2.45 -1.62
CA GLU A 240 18.41 -3.41 -1.20
C GLU A 240 18.23 -3.91 0.25
N GLU A 241 17.08 -3.72 0.86
CA GLU A 241 16.82 -4.28 2.17
C GLU A 241 16.79 -5.80 2.06
N GLY A 242 17.83 -6.41 2.57
CA GLY A 242 18.11 -7.83 2.51
C GLY A 242 16.99 -8.71 3.07
N ASP A 243 17.17 -9.99 2.94
CA ASP A 243 16.30 -11.02 3.49
C ASP A 243 16.13 -10.84 5.01
N ARG A 244 14.90 -10.93 5.49
CA ARG A 244 14.55 -10.75 6.90
C ARG A 244 13.56 -11.81 7.36
N ASP A 245 13.84 -12.39 8.51
CA ASP A 245 12.88 -13.18 9.26
C ASP A 245 12.57 -12.43 10.57
N VAL A 246 11.33 -11.98 10.68
CA VAL A 246 10.86 -11.23 11.84
C VAL A 246 9.80 -12.02 12.60
N THR A 247 9.86 -11.99 13.91
CA THR A 247 8.96 -12.76 14.79
C THR A 247 8.43 -11.88 15.91
N ALA A 248 7.20 -12.12 16.31
CA ALA A 248 6.62 -11.57 17.52
C ALA A 248 5.69 -12.57 18.21
N TRP A 249 5.53 -12.41 19.50
CA TRP A 249 4.65 -13.16 20.36
C TRP A 249 3.47 -12.33 20.82
N GLY A 250 2.29 -12.93 20.81
CA GLY A 250 1.09 -12.46 21.48
C GLY A 250 0.52 -13.62 22.28
N ASP A 251 0.54 -13.56 23.59
CA ASP A 251 0.18 -14.66 24.50
C ASP A 251 0.84 -15.98 24.04
N ASP A 252 0.05 -16.98 23.66
CA ASP A 252 0.52 -18.29 23.21
C ASP A 252 0.66 -18.41 21.68
N VAL A 253 0.65 -17.28 20.94
CA VAL A 253 0.74 -17.31 19.46
C VAL A 253 2.02 -16.65 18.97
N LEU A 254 2.81 -17.39 18.20
CA LEU A 254 3.95 -16.90 17.45
C LEU A 254 3.50 -16.44 16.07
N VAL A 255 3.81 -15.19 15.73
CA VAL A 255 3.70 -14.67 14.36
C VAL A 255 5.10 -14.56 13.75
N ARG A 256 5.27 -15.19 12.59
CA ARG A 256 6.52 -15.13 11.82
C ARG A 256 6.24 -14.59 10.42
N LEU A 257 7.01 -13.58 10.01
CA LEU A 257 7.02 -13.04 8.66
C LEU A 257 8.39 -13.27 8.04
N ARG A 258 8.42 -13.89 6.86
CA ARG A 258 9.65 -14.05 6.07
C ARG A 258 9.59 -13.11 4.87
N ILE A 259 10.55 -12.19 4.82
CA ILE A 259 10.70 -11.21 3.75
C ILE A 259 11.95 -11.58 2.98
N ARG A 260 11.83 -11.66 1.65
CA ARG A 260 12.94 -11.95 0.72
C ARG A 260 12.88 -10.97 -0.44
N ASN A 261 14.01 -10.33 -0.71
CA ASN A 261 14.10 -9.29 -1.76
C ASN A 261 13.00 -8.21 -1.57
N GLY A 262 12.81 -7.72 -0.35
CA GLY A 262 11.80 -6.73 -0.01
C GLY A 262 10.34 -7.17 -0.15
N ARG A 263 10.05 -8.48 -0.27
CA ARG A 263 8.68 -9.01 -0.45
C ARG A 263 8.33 -10.03 0.62
N LEU A 264 7.11 -9.94 1.16
CA LEU A 264 6.57 -10.95 2.06
C LEU A 264 6.45 -12.28 1.33
N ARG A 265 7.21 -13.29 1.74
CA ARG A 265 7.20 -14.64 1.15
C ARG A 265 6.44 -15.64 1.97
N ALA A 266 6.41 -15.47 3.28
CA ALA A 266 5.62 -16.31 4.15
C ALA A 266 5.10 -15.51 5.34
N TRP A 267 3.91 -15.88 5.76
CA TRP A 267 3.26 -15.43 6.98
C TRP A 267 2.74 -16.67 7.70
N GLU A 268 3.28 -16.93 8.87
CA GLU A 268 2.98 -18.10 9.69
C GLU A 268 2.45 -17.63 11.05
N GLN A 269 1.47 -18.36 11.57
CA GLN A 269 0.93 -18.19 12.92
C GLN A 269 0.84 -19.57 13.54
N GLU A 270 1.48 -19.76 14.70
CA GLU A 270 1.56 -21.03 15.38
C GLU A 270 1.21 -20.83 16.86
N THR A 271 0.30 -21.64 17.39
CA THR A 271 0.07 -21.71 18.82
C THR A 271 1.22 -22.49 19.46
N CYS A 272 1.90 -21.89 20.44
CA CYS A 272 3.07 -22.47 21.07
C CYS A 272 3.11 -22.14 22.56
N THR A 273 3.16 -23.18 23.38
CA THR A 273 3.18 -23.08 24.85
C THR A 273 4.56 -22.74 25.44
N ARG A 274 5.58 -22.54 24.60
CA ARG A 274 6.94 -22.19 25.04
C ARG A 274 7.25 -20.74 24.72
N SER A 275 7.58 -19.97 25.75
CA SER A 275 8.20 -18.65 25.61
C SER A 275 9.52 -18.78 24.85
N VAL A 276 9.57 -18.29 23.61
CA VAL A 276 10.81 -18.10 22.86
C VAL A 276 11.30 -16.67 23.11
N PRO A 277 12.61 -16.45 23.34
CA PRO A 277 13.09 -15.12 23.68
C PRO A 277 12.82 -14.09 22.60
N GLY A 278 12.12 -13.03 22.99
CA GLY A 278 12.12 -11.71 22.37
C GLY A 278 11.62 -11.59 20.92
N THR A 279 10.96 -10.49 20.65
CA THR A 279 10.68 -10.02 19.28
C THR A 279 12.01 -9.81 18.55
N ARG A 280 12.28 -10.60 17.52
CA ARG A 280 13.42 -10.39 16.64
C ARG A 280 12.99 -9.53 15.48
N ALA A 281 13.20 -8.24 15.60
CA ALA A 281 12.77 -7.28 14.60
C ALA A 281 13.72 -6.08 14.53
N PRO A 282 13.85 -5.44 13.36
CA PRO A 282 14.49 -4.13 13.25
C PRO A 282 13.74 -3.07 14.06
N ASP A 283 14.47 -2.00 14.44
CA ASP A 283 13.85 -0.83 15.03
C ASP A 283 12.70 -0.32 14.14
N GLY A 284 11.65 0.16 14.74
CA GLY A 284 10.46 0.60 14.01
C GLY A 284 9.50 -0.51 13.55
N TRP A 285 9.89 -1.80 13.55
CA TRP A 285 8.99 -2.93 13.27
C TRP A 285 8.27 -3.45 14.53
N VAL A 286 8.80 -3.16 15.71
CA VAL A 286 8.28 -3.67 16.97
C VAL A 286 6.79 -3.35 17.17
N PRO A 287 6.31 -2.10 16.97
CA PRO A 287 4.89 -1.80 17.12
C PRO A 287 4.00 -2.55 16.13
N PHE A 288 4.47 -2.68 14.86
CA PHE A 288 3.77 -3.43 13.84
C PHE A 288 3.63 -4.91 14.19
N LEU A 289 4.71 -5.53 14.61
CA LEU A 289 4.74 -6.95 14.96
C LEU A 289 3.94 -7.23 16.23
N ARG A 290 4.07 -6.41 17.26
CA ARG A 290 3.31 -6.55 18.52
C ARG A 290 1.81 -6.50 18.25
N ARG A 291 1.33 -5.49 17.55
CA ARG A 291 -0.08 -5.34 17.19
C ARG A 291 -0.62 -6.56 16.43
N ASN A 292 0.19 -7.15 15.54
CA ASN A 292 -0.21 -8.33 14.78
C ASN A 292 -0.16 -9.63 15.59
N ALA A 293 0.77 -9.76 16.51
CA ALA A 293 0.83 -10.90 17.43
C ALA A 293 -0.35 -10.89 18.43
N GLU A 294 -0.67 -9.73 19.01
CA GLU A 294 -1.84 -9.56 19.89
C GLU A 294 -3.16 -9.85 19.15
N LEU A 295 -3.28 -9.43 17.90
CA LEU A 295 -4.44 -9.76 17.08
C LEU A 295 -4.52 -11.26 16.79
N ALA A 296 -3.40 -11.89 16.44
CA ALA A 296 -3.33 -13.32 16.18
C ALA A 296 -3.76 -14.16 17.38
N ALA A 297 -3.26 -13.83 18.58
CA ALA A 297 -3.64 -14.49 19.83
C ALA A 297 -5.14 -14.35 20.10
N ARG A 298 -5.68 -13.13 19.95
CA ARG A 298 -7.11 -12.87 20.13
C ARG A 298 -7.98 -13.66 19.15
N LEU A 299 -7.59 -13.74 17.89
CA LEU A 299 -8.35 -14.50 16.88
C LEU A 299 -8.24 -16.00 17.09
N ALA A 300 -7.10 -16.52 17.56
CA ALA A 300 -6.91 -17.93 17.84
C ALA A 300 -7.77 -18.42 19.03
N ALA A 301 -8.07 -17.53 19.99
CA ALA A 301 -8.91 -17.84 21.15
C ALA A 301 -10.43 -17.81 20.85
N LEU A 302 -10.85 -17.33 19.67
CA LEU A 302 -12.26 -17.13 19.33
C LEU A 302 -12.73 -18.15 18.28
N PRO A 303 -13.77 -18.93 18.54
CA PRO A 303 -14.35 -19.86 17.56
C PRO A 303 -14.96 -19.11 16.37
N VAL A 304 -14.99 -19.75 15.22
CA VAL A 304 -15.61 -19.26 13.98
C VAL A 304 -16.88 -20.04 13.62
N SER A 305 -17.18 -21.07 14.39
CA SER A 305 -18.37 -21.92 14.27
C SER A 305 -19.55 -21.40 15.08
#